data_ad2fa5ebee63b7ae5d6b89db34645863
#
_entry.id   ad2fa5ebee63b7ae5d6b89db34645863
#
_cell.length_a   1.000
_cell.length_b   1.000
_cell.length_c   1.000
_cell.angle_alpha   90.00
_cell.angle_beta   90.00
_cell.angle_gamma   90.00
#
_symmetry.space_group_name_H-M   'P 1'
#
loop_
_entity.id
_entity.type
_entity.pdbx_description
1 polymer ?
#
loop_
_entity_poly.entity_id
_entity_poly.type
_entity_poly.pdbx_seq_one_letter_code
_entity_poly.pdbx_strand_id
1 'polypeptide(L)'
;MRVRVHAAAINPTDILSRSGARKRPMGKTDTYANKQPVDGPPYVPGMDVAGVVDQVGDNVNTGVEIGDSVVAMVVPMGSHGGYREQIVLKANAVVPAPSSSNHVEACTLPMNALTARLSLDLLNLKAGQTLAVTGAAGAYGGYIVQLAKTEGLQVIADASDKDRELVLSLGADIVLPRGNQIAKSIRERFPSGVDGLADGAVQNELVVDAVKDGGNFTAVRGYEGTSERNINFTHCLLYTSDA
;
A
#
# COMPACT_ATOMS: atom_id res chain seq x y z
N MET A 1 0.81 -23.95 -0.30
CA MET A 1 0.33 -24.11 1.10
C MET A 1 -1.15 -23.83 1.14
N ARG A 2 -1.92 -24.53 1.99
CA ARG A 2 -3.30 -24.18 2.30
C ARG A 2 -3.35 -23.49 3.67
N VAL A 3 -4.02 -22.35 3.73
CA VAL A 3 -4.19 -21.56 4.94
C VAL A 3 -5.66 -21.56 5.32
N ARG A 4 -5.97 -21.97 6.55
CA ARG A 4 -7.27 -21.75 7.18
C ARG A 4 -7.31 -20.31 7.65
N VAL A 5 -8.15 -19.50 6.99
CA VAL A 5 -8.22 -18.06 7.20
C VAL A 5 -8.99 -17.76 8.49
N HIS A 6 -8.37 -16.97 9.37
CA HIS A 6 -8.98 -16.50 10.62
C HIS A 6 -9.40 -15.04 10.53
N ALA A 7 -8.69 -14.24 9.71
CA ALA A 7 -9.00 -12.83 9.47
C ALA A 7 -8.55 -12.41 8.08
N ALA A 8 -9.25 -11.43 7.52
CA ALA A 8 -8.93 -10.77 6.25
C ALA A 8 -9.24 -9.28 6.37
N ALA A 9 -8.31 -8.43 5.93
CA ALA A 9 -8.50 -6.98 5.98
C ALA A 9 -9.47 -6.50 4.89
N ILE A 10 -10.15 -5.37 5.15
CA ILE A 10 -10.95 -4.68 4.15
C ILE A 10 -10.16 -3.49 3.62
N ASN A 11 -9.74 -3.57 2.38
CA ASN A 11 -9.00 -2.52 1.71
C ASN A 11 -9.90 -1.68 0.77
N PRO A 12 -9.54 -0.43 0.46
CA PRO A 12 -10.29 0.38 -0.51
C PRO A 12 -10.52 -0.33 -1.85
N THR A 13 -9.56 -1.15 -2.28
CA THR A 13 -9.64 -1.97 -3.50
C THR A 13 -10.75 -3.02 -3.43
N ASP A 14 -10.99 -3.63 -2.27
CA ASP A 14 -12.06 -4.62 -2.06
C ASP A 14 -13.43 -3.95 -2.19
N ILE A 15 -13.57 -2.73 -1.63
CA ILE A 15 -14.79 -1.92 -1.75
C ILE A 15 -15.07 -1.56 -3.21
N LEU A 16 -14.04 -1.13 -3.95
CA LEU A 16 -14.16 -0.82 -5.40
C LEU A 16 -14.54 -2.07 -6.20
N SER A 17 -13.97 -3.22 -5.88
CA SER A 17 -14.28 -4.49 -6.52
C SER A 17 -15.75 -4.88 -6.29
N ARG A 18 -16.21 -4.79 -5.04
CA ARG A 18 -17.59 -5.10 -4.65
C ARG A 18 -18.61 -4.17 -5.33
N SER A 19 -18.31 -2.88 -5.42
CA SER A 19 -19.20 -1.89 -6.06
C SER A 19 -19.22 -1.97 -7.59
N GLY A 20 -18.35 -2.78 -8.21
CA GLY A 20 -18.14 -2.83 -9.65
C GLY A 20 -17.43 -1.61 -10.23
N ALA A 21 -16.96 -0.68 -9.39
CA ALA A 21 -16.24 0.52 -9.84
C ALA A 21 -14.89 0.18 -10.49
N ARG A 22 -14.32 -1.00 -10.19
CA ARG A 22 -13.14 -1.54 -10.87
C ARG A 22 -13.35 -1.93 -12.34
N LYS A 23 -14.60 -2.03 -12.80
CA LYS A 23 -14.91 -2.29 -14.23
C LYS A 23 -14.58 -1.10 -15.14
N ARG A 24 -14.28 0.08 -14.60
CA ARG A 24 -13.75 1.19 -15.40
C ARG A 24 -12.27 0.94 -15.62
N PRO A 25 -11.79 0.93 -16.87
CA PRO A 25 -10.39 0.75 -17.16
C PRO A 25 -9.60 1.85 -16.45
N MET A 26 -8.75 1.48 -15.49
CA MET A 26 -7.68 2.34 -15.04
C MET A 26 -6.58 2.25 -16.10
N GLY A 27 -6.72 3.00 -17.19
CA GLY A 27 -5.79 2.97 -18.31
C GLY A 27 -5.78 1.65 -19.11
N LYS A 28 -5.02 1.59 -20.19
CA LYS A 28 -4.88 0.42 -21.09
C LYS A 28 -4.21 -0.82 -20.46
N THR A 29 -3.84 -0.77 -19.19
CA THR A 29 -3.06 -1.80 -18.49
C THR A 29 -3.81 -2.56 -17.40
N ASP A 30 -5.12 -2.28 -17.15
CA ASP A 30 -5.88 -3.06 -16.17
C ASP A 30 -6.25 -4.43 -16.76
N THR A 31 -5.27 -5.34 -16.75
CA THR A 31 -5.45 -6.74 -17.16
C THR A 31 -6.40 -7.52 -16.27
N TYR A 32 -6.75 -7.00 -15.10
CA TYR A 32 -7.63 -7.66 -14.15
C TYR A 32 -9.12 -7.44 -14.46
N ALA A 33 -9.52 -6.24 -14.85
CA ALA A 33 -10.92 -5.93 -15.17
C ALA A 33 -11.43 -6.71 -16.41
N ASN A 34 -10.53 -7.02 -17.35
CA ASN A 34 -10.88 -7.68 -18.61
C ASN A 34 -10.87 -9.22 -18.54
N LYS A 35 -10.46 -9.83 -17.41
CA LYS A 35 -10.36 -11.29 -17.26
C LYS A 35 -11.48 -11.92 -16.41
N GLN A 36 -12.50 -11.16 -16.04
CA GLN A 36 -13.67 -11.71 -15.35
C GLN A 36 -14.56 -12.42 -16.39
N PRO A 37 -14.74 -13.74 -16.32
CA PRO A 37 -15.72 -14.41 -17.16
C PRO A 37 -17.09 -13.83 -16.83
N VAL A 38 -17.88 -13.48 -17.85
CA VAL A 38 -19.25 -13.00 -17.67
C VAL A 38 -20.13 -14.09 -17.06
N ASP A 39 -19.73 -15.35 -17.22
CA ASP A 39 -20.44 -16.56 -16.77
C ASP A 39 -19.62 -17.43 -15.80
N GLY A 40 -18.62 -16.86 -15.13
CA GLY A 40 -17.77 -17.57 -14.18
C GLY A 40 -18.31 -17.61 -12.75
N PRO A 41 -17.66 -18.36 -11.83
CA PRO A 41 -17.99 -18.33 -10.42
C PRO A 41 -17.91 -16.90 -9.86
N PRO A 42 -18.65 -16.59 -8.76
CA PRO A 42 -18.69 -15.24 -8.21
C PRO A 42 -17.27 -14.76 -7.86
N TYR A 43 -17.03 -13.49 -8.10
CA TYR A 43 -15.79 -12.85 -7.71
C TYR A 43 -15.67 -12.81 -6.18
N VAL A 44 -14.56 -13.31 -5.66
CA VAL A 44 -14.23 -13.26 -4.24
C VAL A 44 -13.14 -12.21 -4.01
N PRO A 45 -13.43 -11.10 -3.32
CA PRO A 45 -12.42 -10.10 -2.97
C PRO A 45 -11.54 -10.58 -1.81
N GLY A 46 -10.71 -9.69 -1.30
CA GLY A 46 -9.79 -9.92 -0.17
C GLY A 46 -8.36 -10.03 -0.64
N MET A 47 -7.57 -9.03 -0.27
CA MET A 47 -6.17 -8.90 -0.67
C MET A 47 -5.20 -9.32 0.41
N ASP A 48 -5.69 -9.50 1.63
CA ASP A 48 -4.92 -9.87 2.80
C ASP A 48 -5.57 -11.02 3.53
N VAL A 49 -4.77 -11.92 4.05
CA VAL A 49 -5.23 -12.97 4.95
C VAL A 49 -4.25 -13.17 6.09
N ALA A 50 -4.78 -13.52 7.26
CA ALA A 50 -4.04 -14.10 8.35
C ALA A 50 -4.76 -15.37 8.82
N GLY A 51 -4.01 -16.39 9.19
CA GLY A 51 -4.58 -17.66 9.61
C GLY A 51 -3.52 -18.69 9.98
N VAL A 52 -3.89 -19.94 9.89
CA VAL A 52 -3.03 -21.06 10.26
C VAL A 52 -2.84 -21.99 9.05
N VAL A 53 -1.62 -22.40 8.80
CA VAL A 53 -1.32 -23.40 7.78
C VAL A 53 -1.92 -24.76 8.21
N ASP A 54 -2.78 -25.32 7.38
CA ASP A 54 -3.40 -26.64 7.65
C ASP A 54 -2.98 -27.71 6.65
N GLN A 55 -2.32 -27.32 5.54
CA GLN A 55 -1.74 -28.26 4.59
C GLN A 55 -0.55 -27.64 3.84
N VAL A 56 0.51 -28.41 3.71
CA VAL A 56 1.70 -28.08 2.90
C VAL A 56 1.78 -29.08 1.76
N GLY A 57 2.05 -28.62 0.54
CA GLY A 57 2.25 -29.48 -0.61
C GLY A 57 3.63 -30.12 -0.61
N ASP A 58 3.79 -31.15 -1.44
CA ASP A 58 5.07 -31.82 -1.64
C ASP A 58 6.13 -30.82 -2.17
N ASN A 59 7.38 -31.02 -1.77
CA ASN A 59 8.53 -30.21 -2.20
C ASN A 59 8.49 -28.71 -1.84
N VAL A 60 7.71 -28.33 -0.83
CA VAL A 60 7.74 -26.98 -0.26
C VAL A 60 8.81 -26.90 0.84
N ASN A 61 9.72 -25.96 0.72
CA ASN A 61 10.78 -25.71 1.70
C ASN A 61 10.89 -24.21 1.97
N THR A 62 10.03 -23.67 2.80
CA THR A 62 10.00 -22.24 3.17
C THR A 62 10.22 -22.00 4.67
N GLY A 63 10.45 -23.06 5.46
CA GLY A 63 10.52 -22.95 6.91
C GLY A 63 9.18 -22.72 7.61
N VAL A 64 8.06 -22.74 6.87
CA VAL A 64 6.70 -22.65 7.41
C VAL A 64 6.08 -24.04 7.45
N GLU A 65 5.54 -24.44 8.60
CA GLU A 65 5.02 -25.76 8.87
C GLU A 65 3.50 -25.76 9.14
N ILE A 66 2.88 -26.94 9.14
CA ILE A 66 1.49 -27.09 9.55
C ILE A 66 1.35 -26.68 11.02
N GLY A 67 0.36 -25.83 11.30
CA GLY A 67 0.11 -25.26 12.62
C GLY A 67 0.67 -23.84 12.79
N ASP A 68 1.52 -23.38 11.92
CA ASP A 68 2.09 -22.02 12.02
C ASP A 68 1.04 -20.94 11.73
N SER A 69 1.10 -19.87 12.54
CA SER A 69 0.38 -18.63 12.29
C SER A 69 1.08 -17.84 11.17
N VAL A 70 0.33 -17.49 10.15
CA VAL A 70 0.86 -16.88 8.93
C VAL A 70 0.03 -15.70 8.44
N VAL A 71 0.67 -14.86 7.64
CA VAL A 71 0.02 -13.81 6.84
C VAL A 71 0.40 -13.99 5.37
N ALA A 72 -0.47 -13.53 4.50
CA ALA A 72 -0.19 -13.52 3.07
C ALA A 72 -0.92 -12.38 2.36
N MET A 73 -0.26 -11.82 1.34
CA MET A 73 -0.92 -11.01 0.35
C MET A 73 -1.57 -11.91 -0.70
N VAL A 74 -2.81 -11.60 -1.04
CA VAL A 74 -3.59 -12.30 -2.06
C VAL A 74 -3.87 -11.36 -3.22
N VAL A 75 -3.65 -11.82 -4.44
CA VAL A 75 -4.09 -11.11 -5.65
C VAL A 75 -5.43 -11.71 -6.09
N PRO A 76 -6.57 -11.02 -5.82
CA PRO A 76 -7.88 -11.59 -6.09
C PRO A 76 -8.14 -11.72 -7.59
N MET A 77 -8.43 -12.94 -8.04
CA MET A 77 -8.82 -13.23 -9.44
C MET A 77 -9.99 -14.21 -9.48
N GLY A 78 -11.09 -13.82 -10.12
CA GLY A 78 -12.28 -14.65 -10.19
C GLY A 78 -12.75 -15.06 -8.79
N SER A 79 -12.84 -16.34 -8.53
CA SER A 79 -13.20 -16.86 -7.21
C SER A 79 -12.03 -16.95 -6.23
N HIS A 80 -10.79 -16.56 -6.62
CA HIS A 80 -9.61 -16.66 -5.77
C HIS A 80 -9.32 -15.33 -5.08
N GLY A 81 -9.83 -15.13 -3.87
CA GLY A 81 -9.61 -13.98 -3.01
C GLY A 81 -9.59 -14.39 -1.54
N GLY A 82 -9.16 -13.48 -0.67
CA GLY A 82 -8.94 -13.73 0.76
C GLY A 82 -10.22 -13.92 1.60
N TYR A 83 -11.40 -13.48 1.09
CA TYR A 83 -12.67 -13.60 1.85
C TYR A 83 -13.25 -15.01 1.74
N ARG A 84 -12.58 -15.94 2.37
CA ARG A 84 -12.93 -17.37 2.39
C ARG A 84 -12.41 -18.05 3.65
N GLU A 85 -12.93 -19.23 3.93
CA GLU A 85 -12.50 -20.01 5.10
C GLU A 85 -11.14 -20.67 4.91
N GLN A 86 -10.81 -21.06 3.67
CA GLN A 86 -9.53 -21.68 3.30
C GLN A 86 -9.06 -21.18 1.97
N ILE A 87 -7.75 -20.92 1.84
CA ILE A 87 -7.12 -20.48 0.60
C ILE A 87 -5.86 -21.30 0.32
N VAL A 88 -5.66 -21.66 -0.94
CA VAL A 88 -4.39 -22.27 -1.40
C VAL A 88 -3.55 -21.18 -2.04
N LEU A 89 -2.35 -21.01 -1.54
CA LEU A 89 -1.40 -19.98 -1.99
C LEU A 89 -0.07 -20.61 -2.40
N LYS A 90 0.67 -19.90 -3.25
CA LYS A 90 2.08 -20.23 -3.49
C LYS A 90 2.84 -20.14 -2.17
N ALA A 91 3.75 -21.07 -1.92
CA ALA A 91 4.46 -21.15 -0.65
C ALA A 91 5.30 -19.88 -0.34
N ASN A 92 5.86 -19.26 -1.37
CA ASN A 92 6.64 -18.02 -1.25
C ASN A 92 5.78 -16.75 -1.01
N ALA A 93 4.47 -16.84 -1.11
CA ALA A 93 3.54 -15.75 -0.77
C ALA A 93 3.04 -15.83 0.69
N VAL A 94 3.44 -16.86 1.43
CA VAL A 94 3.02 -17.10 2.82
C VAL A 94 4.23 -16.90 3.74
N VAL A 95 4.09 -16.02 4.72
CA VAL A 95 5.16 -15.73 5.69
C VAL A 95 4.63 -15.84 7.12
N PRO A 96 5.49 -16.13 8.11
CA PRO A 96 5.09 -16.14 9.51
C PRO A 96 4.41 -14.82 9.92
N ALA A 97 3.31 -14.90 10.66
CA ALA A 97 2.71 -13.73 11.28
C ALA A 97 3.62 -13.19 12.39
N PRO A 98 3.60 -11.87 12.66
CA PRO A 98 4.33 -11.32 13.80
C PRO A 98 3.87 -11.99 15.11
N SER A 99 4.81 -12.46 15.91
CA SER A 99 4.55 -13.21 17.14
C SER A 99 3.80 -12.43 18.22
N SER A 100 3.87 -11.09 18.15
CA SER A 100 3.20 -10.18 19.09
C SER A 100 1.77 -9.79 18.67
N SER A 101 1.27 -10.26 17.53
CA SER A 101 -0.04 -9.87 17.00
C SER A 101 -1.01 -11.06 16.93
N ASN A 102 -2.30 -10.80 17.13
CA ASN A 102 -3.34 -11.73 16.79
C ASN A 102 -3.66 -11.69 15.27
N HIS A 103 -4.45 -12.64 14.77
CA HIS A 103 -4.76 -12.71 13.33
C HIS A 103 -5.51 -11.48 12.79
N VAL A 104 -6.33 -10.81 13.62
CA VAL A 104 -7.06 -9.60 13.22
C VAL A 104 -6.11 -8.43 12.99
N GLU A 105 -5.11 -8.28 13.83
CA GLU A 105 -4.06 -7.29 13.67
C GLU A 105 -3.13 -7.67 12.50
N ALA A 106 -2.66 -8.91 12.48
CA ALA A 106 -1.71 -9.40 11.48
C ALA A 106 -2.24 -9.29 10.05
N CYS A 107 -3.54 -9.54 9.79
CA CYS A 107 -4.09 -9.46 8.45
C CYS A 107 -4.08 -8.05 7.85
N THR A 108 -3.86 -7.00 8.64
CA THR A 108 -3.80 -5.63 8.14
C THR A 108 -2.45 -5.27 7.51
N LEU A 109 -1.43 -6.10 7.74
CA LEU A 109 -0.06 -5.83 7.32
C LEU A 109 0.19 -6.02 5.82
N PRO A 110 -0.13 -7.18 5.19
CA PRO A 110 0.53 -7.59 3.96
C PRO A 110 0.40 -6.55 2.83
N MET A 111 -0.81 -6.21 2.43
CA MET A 111 -1.02 -5.32 1.28
C MET A 111 -0.50 -3.90 1.55
N ASN A 112 -0.84 -3.31 2.71
CA ASN A 112 -0.47 -1.93 2.99
C ASN A 112 1.02 -1.77 3.26
N ALA A 113 1.66 -2.70 3.99
CA ALA A 113 3.09 -2.64 4.27
C ALA A 113 3.93 -2.89 3.01
N LEU A 114 3.54 -3.85 2.17
CA LEU A 114 4.22 -4.10 0.89
C LEU A 114 4.05 -2.91 -0.08
N THR A 115 2.85 -2.30 -0.12
CA THR A 115 2.61 -1.09 -0.91
C THR A 115 3.50 0.06 -0.42
N ALA A 116 3.61 0.26 0.89
CA ALA A 116 4.47 1.28 1.47
C ALA A 116 5.95 1.03 1.16
N ARG A 117 6.41 -0.22 1.29
CA ARG A 117 7.79 -0.60 0.94
C ARG A 117 8.09 -0.32 -0.53
N LEU A 118 7.24 -0.80 -1.43
CA LEU A 118 7.40 -0.57 -2.86
C LEU A 118 7.41 0.93 -3.20
N SER A 119 6.56 1.72 -2.56
CA SER A 119 6.55 3.19 -2.76
C SER A 119 7.87 3.85 -2.37
N LEU A 120 8.47 3.44 -1.25
CA LEU A 120 9.78 3.96 -0.84
C LEU A 120 10.90 3.51 -1.78
N ASP A 121 10.87 2.27 -2.26
CA ASP A 121 11.82 1.77 -3.25
C ASP A 121 11.72 2.56 -4.58
N LEU A 122 10.51 2.86 -5.04
CA LEU A 122 10.27 3.67 -6.24
C LEU A 122 10.72 5.13 -6.07
N LEU A 123 10.52 5.71 -4.90
CA LEU A 123 10.99 7.05 -4.59
C LEU A 123 12.52 7.12 -4.50
N ASN A 124 13.19 6.02 -4.15
CA ASN A 124 14.64 5.89 -4.11
C ASN A 124 15.36 7.05 -3.40
N LEU A 125 14.81 7.54 -2.29
CA LEU A 125 15.39 8.61 -1.50
C LEU A 125 16.56 8.11 -0.65
N LYS A 126 17.43 9.03 -0.24
CA LYS A 126 18.59 8.73 0.61
C LYS A 126 18.41 9.36 1.99
N ALA A 127 19.06 8.79 2.99
CA ALA A 127 19.07 9.34 4.34
C ALA A 127 19.39 10.85 4.33
N GLY A 128 18.66 11.61 5.13
CA GLY A 128 18.73 13.07 5.19
C GLY A 128 17.87 13.82 4.17
N GLN A 129 17.32 13.14 3.17
CA GLN A 129 16.36 13.75 2.24
C GLN A 129 14.96 13.88 2.85
N THR A 130 14.16 14.74 2.24
CA THR A 130 12.81 15.10 2.69
C THR A 130 11.75 14.30 1.93
N LEU A 131 10.82 13.69 2.67
CA LEU A 131 9.66 12.98 2.13
C LEU A 131 8.37 13.61 2.65
N ALA A 132 7.49 14.03 1.75
CA ALA A 132 6.12 14.38 2.09
C ALA A 132 5.20 13.16 1.94
N VAL A 133 4.27 12.98 2.90
CA VAL A 133 3.31 11.88 2.91
C VAL A 133 1.91 12.44 3.07
N THR A 134 1.02 12.19 2.11
CA THR A 134 -0.40 12.50 2.24
C THR A 134 -1.20 11.26 2.67
N GLY A 135 -2.28 11.48 3.44
CA GLY A 135 -3.04 10.37 4.02
C GLY A 135 -2.29 9.64 5.12
N ALA A 136 -1.40 10.33 5.84
CA ALA A 136 -0.47 9.73 6.80
C ALA A 136 -1.14 9.03 7.99
N ALA A 137 -2.36 9.41 8.37
CA ALA A 137 -3.14 8.73 9.41
C ALA A 137 -3.80 7.42 8.93
N GLY A 138 -3.77 7.12 7.63
CA GLY A 138 -4.23 5.85 7.06
C GLY A 138 -3.18 4.75 7.18
N ALA A 139 -3.60 3.48 6.98
CA ALA A 139 -2.69 2.33 7.11
C ALA A 139 -1.46 2.45 6.19
N TYR A 140 -1.65 2.71 4.90
CA TYR A 140 -0.56 2.90 3.94
C TYR A 140 0.37 4.05 4.33
N GLY A 141 -0.19 5.24 4.59
CA GLY A 141 0.61 6.42 4.93
C GLY A 141 1.35 6.26 6.26
N GLY A 142 0.70 5.63 7.25
CA GLY A 142 1.33 5.34 8.54
C GLY A 142 2.51 4.37 8.42
N TYR A 143 2.43 3.35 7.55
CA TYR A 143 3.59 2.48 7.27
C TYR A 143 4.71 3.22 6.54
N ILE A 144 4.38 4.11 5.58
CA ILE A 144 5.39 4.95 4.92
C ILE A 144 6.13 5.82 5.94
N VAL A 145 5.41 6.51 6.83
CA VAL A 145 6.03 7.35 7.86
C VAL A 145 7.04 6.54 8.68
N GLN A 146 6.62 5.40 9.21
CA GLN A 146 7.48 4.56 10.06
C GLN A 146 8.69 4.03 9.29
N LEU A 147 8.50 3.45 8.11
CA LEU A 147 9.59 2.91 7.29
C LEU A 147 10.57 4.01 6.84
N ALA A 148 10.07 5.17 6.42
CA ALA A 148 10.90 6.31 6.03
C ALA A 148 11.79 6.79 7.18
N LYS A 149 11.29 6.77 8.41
CA LYS A 149 12.10 7.10 9.59
C LYS A 149 13.21 6.09 9.84
N THR A 150 12.97 4.80 9.62
CA THR A 150 14.05 3.78 9.75
C THR A 150 15.13 3.95 8.69
N GLU A 151 14.81 4.58 7.55
CA GLU A 151 15.76 4.91 6.48
C GLU A 151 16.44 6.28 6.65
N GLY A 152 16.16 6.97 7.76
CA GLY A 152 16.80 8.26 8.08
C GLY A 152 16.26 9.44 7.27
N LEU A 153 15.05 9.33 6.70
CA LEU A 153 14.41 10.44 6.00
C LEU A 153 13.82 11.47 6.97
N GLN A 154 13.75 12.72 6.54
CA GLN A 154 12.94 13.75 7.19
C GLN A 154 11.51 13.67 6.64
N VAL A 155 10.54 13.39 7.51
CA VAL A 155 9.16 13.11 7.12
C VAL A 155 8.24 14.28 7.45
N ILE A 156 7.62 14.82 6.41
CA ILE A 156 6.54 15.82 6.48
C ILE A 156 5.23 15.08 6.17
N ALA A 157 4.27 15.11 7.07
CA ALA A 157 3.02 14.36 6.93
C ALA A 157 1.81 15.28 7.04
N ASP A 158 0.69 14.90 6.42
CA ASP A 158 -0.59 15.55 6.63
C ASP A 158 -1.43 14.86 7.72
N ALA A 159 -2.19 15.61 8.48
CA ALA A 159 -3.19 15.05 9.38
C ALA A 159 -4.35 16.03 9.61
N SER A 160 -5.52 15.48 9.98
CA SER A 160 -6.55 16.26 10.66
C SER A 160 -6.14 16.51 12.11
N ASP A 161 -6.74 17.49 12.76
CA ASP A 161 -6.40 17.84 14.14
C ASP A 161 -6.53 16.63 15.10
N LYS A 162 -7.56 15.80 14.92
CA LYS A 162 -7.80 14.59 15.73
C LYS A 162 -6.75 13.50 15.54
N ASP A 163 -6.09 13.46 14.37
CA ASP A 163 -5.13 12.41 14.00
C ASP A 163 -3.67 12.89 14.15
N ARG A 164 -3.47 14.16 14.55
CA ARG A 164 -2.15 14.78 14.65
C ARG A 164 -1.21 14.02 15.58
N GLU A 165 -1.68 13.70 16.77
CA GLU A 165 -0.88 12.98 17.77
C GLU A 165 -0.52 11.56 17.31
N LEU A 166 -1.45 10.88 16.62
CA LEU A 166 -1.18 9.60 16.01
C LEU A 166 -0.02 9.71 15.01
N VAL A 167 -0.09 10.66 14.07
CA VAL A 167 0.92 10.79 13.01
C VAL A 167 2.28 11.20 13.59
N LEU A 168 2.32 12.03 14.63
CA LEU A 168 3.55 12.32 15.38
C LEU A 168 4.10 11.06 16.05
N SER A 169 3.27 10.25 16.68
CA SER A 169 3.70 9.01 17.35
C SER A 169 4.25 7.96 16.39
N LEU A 170 3.84 7.99 15.10
CA LEU A 170 4.40 7.16 14.04
C LEU A 170 5.79 7.62 13.58
N GLY A 171 6.24 8.80 14.02
CA GLY A 171 7.58 9.33 13.79
C GLY A 171 7.67 10.48 12.78
N ALA A 172 6.56 11.07 12.33
CA ALA A 172 6.63 12.25 11.47
C ALA A 172 7.34 13.42 12.17
N ASP A 173 8.30 14.05 11.49
CA ASP A 173 9.05 15.20 12.04
C ASP A 173 8.19 16.48 12.01
N ILE A 174 7.35 16.62 10.98
CA ILE A 174 6.47 17.77 10.79
C ILE A 174 5.08 17.26 10.40
N VAL A 175 4.07 17.71 11.12
CA VAL A 175 2.68 17.44 10.76
C VAL A 175 1.98 18.74 10.38
N LEU A 176 1.45 18.78 9.16
CA LEU A 176 0.72 19.89 8.57
C LEU A 176 -0.79 19.59 8.49
N PRO A 177 -1.65 20.60 8.47
CA PRO A 177 -3.07 20.40 8.28
C PRO A 177 -3.35 19.73 6.92
N ARG A 178 -4.17 18.68 6.92
CA ARG A 178 -4.59 18.03 5.67
C ARG A 178 -5.52 18.93 4.86
N GLY A 179 -5.52 18.78 3.56
CA GLY A 179 -6.43 19.49 2.66
C GLY A 179 -5.75 20.04 1.41
N ASN A 180 -6.49 20.81 0.61
CA ASN A 180 -6.04 21.29 -0.70
C ASN A 180 -4.90 22.32 -0.63
N GLN A 181 -4.53 22.81 0.56
CA GLN A 181 -3.43 23.76 0.74
C GLN A 181 -2.13 23.09 1.19
N ILE A 182 -2.07 21.78 1.25
CA ILE A 182 -0.92 21.05 1.79
C ILE A 182 0.36 21.37 0.99
N ALA A 183 0.29 21.43 -0.34
CA ALA A 183 1.44 21.78 -1.19
C ALA A 183 1.98 23.15 -0.84
N LYS A 184 1.11 24.16 -0.69
CA LYS A 184 1.49 25.51 -0.29
C LYS A 184 2.15 25.51 1.09
N SER A 185 1.56 24.83 2.07
CA SER A 185 2.10 24.74 3.43
C SER A 185 3.46 24.04 3.48
N ILE A 186 3.71 23.09 2.59
CA ILE A 186 5.04 22.47 2.40
C ILE A 186 6.01 23.50 1.82
N ARG A 187 5.63 24.22 0.76
CA ARG A 187 6.49 25.23 0.12
C ARG A 187 6.84 26.41 1.02
N GLU A 188 5.97 26.80 1.93
CA GLU A 188 6.28 27.84 2.92
C GLU A 188 7.44 27.42 3.85
N ARG A 189 7.63 26.13 4.11
CA ARG A 189 8.71 25.59 4.96
C ARG A 189 9.91 25.11 4.15
N PHE A 190 9.67 24.61 2.96
CA PHE A 190 10.64 24.10 2.01
C PHE A 190 10.47 24.83 0.67
N PRO A 191 11.00 26.07 0.51
CA PRO A 191 10.77 26.89 -0.69
C PRO A 191 11.18 26.21 -1.99
N SER A 192 12.20 25.35 -1.96
CA SER A 192 12.63 24.55 -3.12
C SER A 192 11.76 23.30 -3.36
N GLY A 193 10.89 22.96 -2.43
CA GLY A 193 10.11 21.71 -2.40
C GLY A 193 10.84 20.56 -1.72
N VAL A 194 10.10 19.45 -1.53
CA VAL A 194 10.62 18.21 -0.95
C VAL A 194 11.26 17.31 -2.00
N ASP A 195 12.17 16.42 -1.58
CA ASP A 195 12.87 15.48 -2.48
C ASP A 195 11.94 14.43 -3.06
N GLY A 196 10.95 13.99 -2.27
CA GLY A 196 9.96 13.02 -2.70
C GLY A 196 8.59 13.23 -2.05
N LEU A 197 7.55 12.69 -2.70
CA LEU A 197 6.19 12.71 -2.18
C LEU A 197 5.50 11.37 -2.42
N ALA A 198 4.90 10.82 -1.36
CA ALA A 198 4.03 9.64 -1.40
C ALA A 198 2.57 10.07 -1.22
N ASP A 199 1.78 9.99 -2.30
CA ASP A 199 0.38 10.40 -2.28
C ASP A 199 -0.56 9.23 -1.95
N GLY A 200 -0.80 9.05 -0.66
CA GLY A 200 -1.77 8.08 -0.14
C GLY A 200 -3.21 8.60 -0.09
N ALA A 201 -3.40 9.92 -0.20
CA ALA A 201 -4.72 10.56 -0.19
C ALA A 201 -5.33 10.74 -1.60
N VAL A 202 -4.59 10.35 -2.65
CA VAL A 202 -5.02 10.48 -4.07
C VAL A 202 -5.35 11.94 -4.41
N GLN A 203 -4.51 12.86 -3.98
CA GLN A 203 -4.66 14.28 -4.27
C GLN A 203 -4.06 14.66 -5.64
N ASN A 204 -3.18 13.80 -6.17
CA ASN A 204 -2.63 13.91 -7.52
C ASN A 204 -2.04 15.30 -7.81
N GLU A 205 -2.57 16.01 -8.83
CA GLU A 205 -2.10 17.34 -9.24
C GLU A 205 -2.08 18.38 -8.12
N LEU A 206 -2.94 18.27 -7.12
CA LEU A 206 -3.02 19.23 -6.02
C LEU A 206 -1.77 19.25 -5.13
N VAL A 207 -0.95 18.21 -5.19
CA VAL A 207 0.25 18.09 -4.34
C VAL A 207 1.57 18.04 -5.12
N VAL A 208 1.52 18.06 -6.45
CA VAL A 208 2.73 18.07 -7.30
C VAL A 208 3.63 19.26 -6.99
N ASP A 209 3.05 20.43 -6.72
CA ASP A 209 3.83 21.64 -6.40
C ASP A 209 4.65 21.53 -5.11
N ALA A 210 4.34 20.58 -4.23
CA ALA A 210 5.16 20.33 -3.04
C ALA A 210 6.53 19.75 -3.39
N VAL A 211 6.66 19.05 -4.51
CA VAL A 211 7.89 18.37 -4.93
C VAL A 211 8.85 19.36 -5.60
N LYS A 212 10.14 19.24 -5.34
CA LYS A 212 11.17 20.02 -6.04
C LYS A 212 11.30 19.61 -7.52
N ASP A 213 11.93 20.47 -8.33
CA ASP A 213 12.27 20.11 -9.70
C ASP A 213 13.24 18.91 -9.71
N GLY A 214 12.97 17.93 -10.56
CA GLY A 214 13.72 16.67 -10.59
C GLY A 214 13.50 15.75 -9.40
N GLY A 215 12.54 16.05 -8.52
CA GLY A 215 12.18 15.17 -7.40
C GLY A 215 11.34 13.96 -7.81
N ASN A 216 10.96 13.14 -6.84
CA ASN A 216 10.24 11.90 -7.08
C ASN A 216 8.81 11.96 -6.51
N PHE A 217 7.86 11.38 -7.23
CA PHE A 217 6.46 11.33 -6.83
C PHE A 217 5.93 9.90 -7.02
N THR A 218 5.26 9.37 -6.01
CA THR A 218 4.56 8.10 -6.14
C THR A 218 3.11 8.22 -5.64
N ALA A 219 2.19 7.57 -6.33
CA ALA A 219 0.77 7.52 -5.95
C ALA A 219 0.26 6.09 -5.88
N VAL A 220 -0.69 5.85 -4.97
CA VAL A 220 -1.36 4.53 -4.82
C VAL A 220 -2.38 4.22 -5.91
N ARG A 221 -2.67 5.19 -6.79
CA ARG A 221 -3.54 5.02 -7.98
C ARG A 221 -2.92 5.76 -9.13
N GLY A 222 -2.67 5.06 -10.23
CA GLY A 222 -1.97 5.48 -11.43
C GLY A 222 -2.12 6.94 -11.86
N TYR A 223 -1.37 7.84 -11.23
CA TYR A 223 -1.26 9.23 -11.63
C TYR A 223 0.05 9.43 -12.38
N GLU A 224 -0.02 9.78 -13.66
CA GLU A 224 1.14 9.88 -14.54
C GLU A 224 1.80 11.28 -14.49
N GLY A 225 1.11 12.26 -13.93
CA GLY A 225 1.60 13.64 -13.84
C GLY A 225 1.81 14.31 -15.19
N THR A 226 2.55 15.44 -15.16
CA THR A 226 3.03 16.15 -16.34
C THR A 226 4.56 16.18 -16.34
N SER A 227 5.20 16.21 -17.51
CA SER A 227 6.66 16.21 -17.63
C SER A 227 7.32 17.57 -17.30
N GLU A 228 6.55 18.55 -16.87
CA GLU A 228 6.96 19.94 -16.71
C GLU A 228 7.98 20.05 -15.61
N ARG A 229 8.71 20.01 -15.03
CA ARG A 229 9.63 20.19 -13.89
C ARG A 229 10.57 19.01 -13.67
N ASN A 230 10.63 18.11 -14.65
CA ASN A 230 11.42 16.88 -14.59
C ASN A 230 11.14 16.02 -13.34
N ILE A 231 9.93 16.09 -12.78
CA ILE A 231 9.52 15.24 -11.67
C ILE A 231 9.34 13.81 -12.19
N ASN A 232 9.95 12.86 -11.49
CA ASN A 232 9.81 11.44 -11.82
C ASN A 232 8.52 10.90 -11.18
N PHE A 233 7.48 10.68 -11.99
CA PHE A 233 6.21 10.11 -11.54
C PHE A 233 6.25 8.60 -11.63
N THR A 234 5.96 7.95 -10.52
CA THR A 234 5.78 6.50 -10.41
C THR A 234 4.45 6.20 -9.74
N HIS A 235 3.92 5.02 -9.99
CA HIS A 235 2.72 4.57 -9.30
C HIS A 235 2.94 3.20 -8.70
N CYS A 236 2.54 3.06 -7.45
CA CYS A 236 2.64 1.80 -6.74
C CYS A 236 1.44 0.93 -7.08
N LEU A 237 1.64 0.00 -8.01
CA LEU A 237 0.66 -1.03 -8.36
C LEU A 237 1.27 -2.40 -8.08
N LEU A 238 0.91 -3.01 -6.95
CA LEU A 238 1.39 -4.35 -6.56
C LEU A 238 0.98 -5.48 -7.52
N TYR A 239 0.22 -5.19 -8.59
CA TYR A 239 -0.38 -6.19 -9.47
C TYR A 239 0.17 -6.19 -10.90
N THR A 240 1.13 -5.34 -11.23
CA THR A 240 1.62 -5.17 -12.61
C THR A 240 2.96 -5.81 -12.88
N SER A 241 3.65 -6.30 -11.88
CA SER A 241 4.89 -7.05 -12.09
C SER A 241 4.58 -8.53 -12.30
N ASP A 242 5.30 -9.14 -13.22
CA ASP A 242 5.33 -10.57 -13.52
C ASP A 242 5.80 -11.37 -12.29
N ALA A 243 4.89 -11.53 -11.30
CA ALA A 243 5.12 -12.35 -10.13
C ALA A 243 4.47 -13.72 -10.28
#